data_49450bbeb1728894da0ccea8e919e2a3
#
_entry.id   49450bbeb1728894da0ccea8e919e2a3
#
_cell.length_a   1.000
_cell.length_b   1.000
_cell.length_c   1.000
_cell.angle_alpha   90.00
_cell.angle_beta   90.00
_cell.angle_gamma   90.00
#
_symmetry.space_group_name_H-M   'P 1'
#
loop_
_entity.id
_entity.type
_entity.pdbx_description
1 polymer ?
#
loop_
_entity_poly.entity_id
_entity_poly.type
_entity_poly.pdbx_seq_one_letter_code
_entity_poly.pdbx_strand_id
1 'polypeptide(L)'
;MAKSASRTASTASALFEHFSKGKTVLGLTFASAVVGELECLNISLQKKTQTVSGMQDAVDCVRSYLQGKRNDKSYLELFEKATSLVNSIELVDPYSAEFFKVLDCVEVQFGERFNQDSLKSLQSLENVLLTGLLTDSVDKYPELHRGTLAVQLPLFHQKFSCSSSREAAEVLRGMPVEVRGLFDQVEVFVRILLVVPVSSCEAERSFSALRRLKTWLRATMGQDRLNSLVVCNVHKDKLDNLKINNICQEFVGPSDTRKYTFGTFV
;
A
#
# COMPACT_ATOMS: atom_id res chain seq x y z
N MET A 1 0.98 -24.18 40.61
CA MET A 1 2.00 -23.32 39.99
C MET A 1 3.16 -24.10 39.36
N ALA A 2 3.65 -25.21 39.91
CA ALA A 2 4.78 -25.98 39.36
C ALA A 2 4.58 -26.61 37.96
N LYS A 3 3.34 -27.00 37.58
CA LYS A 3 3.03 -27.59 36.25
C LYS A 3 3.12 -26.61 35.07
N SER A 4 2.87 -25.32 35.28
CA SER A 4 2.95 -24.33 34.18
C SER A 4 4.40 -23.97 33.84
N ALA A 5 5.27 -23.85 34.83
CA ALA A 5 6.70 -23.60 34.62
C ALA A 5 7.38 -24.75 33.86
N SER A 6 7.02 -25.99 34.20
CA SER A 6 7.53 -27.21 33.53
C SER A 6 7.11 -27.26 32.03
N ARG A 7 5.86 -26.89 31.71
CA ARG A 7 5.36 -26.92 30.33
C ARG A 7 6.03 -25.84 29.46
N THR A 8 6.22 -24.65 30.01
CA THR A 8 6.92 -23.53 29.30
C THR A 8 8.38 -23.88 29.07
N ALA A 9 9.07 -24.47 30.05
CA ALA A 9 10.45 -24.89 29.91
C ALA A 9 10.61 -26.03 28.88
N SER A 10 9.71 -26.99 28.85
CA SER A 10 9.68 -28.07 27.86
C SER A 10 9.45 -27.52 26.45
N THR A 11 8.53 -26.56 26.27
CA THR A 11 8.28 -25.91 24.97
C THR A 11 9.50 -25.10 24.53
N ALA A 12 10.14 -24.37 25.44
CA ALA A 12 11.33 -23.59 25.12
C ALA A 12 12.50 -24.49 24.69
N SER A 13 12.71 -25.63 25.39
CA SER A 13 13.74 -26.62 25.03
C SER A 13 13.47 -27.23 23.64
N ALA A 14 12.23 -27.60 23.35
CA ALA A 14 11.84 -28.14 22.03
C ALA A 14 12.03 -27.12 20.89
N LEU A 15 11.69 -25.86 21.14
CA LEU A 15 11.92 -24.77 20.17
C LEU A 15 13.42 -24.56 19.96
N PHE A 16 14.22 -24.53 21.03
CA PHE A 16 15.66 -24.36 20.93
C PHE A 16 16.30 -25.49 20.11
N GLU A 17 15.93 -26.75 20.39
CA GLU A 17 16.39 -27.89 19.61
C GLU A 17 15.99 -27.79 18.14
N HIS A 18 14.75 -27.35 17.85
CA HIS A 18 14.28 -27.21 16.49
C HIS A 18 15.02 -26.09 15.73
N PHE A 19 15.22 -24.93 16.34
CA PHE A 19 15.97 -23.81 15.77
C PHE A 19 17.49 -24.05 15.70
N SER A 20 18.02 -25.03 16.42
CA SER A 20 19.43 -25.44 16.32
C SER A 20 19.71 -26.41 15.17
N LYS A 21 18.68 -26.91 14.48
CA LYS A 21 18.85 -27.79 13.32
C LYS A 21 19.31 -27.00 12.11
N GLY A 22 20.40 -27.41 11.46
CA GLY A 22 20.96 -26.74 10.29
C GLY A 22 19.98 -26.55 9.17
N LYS A 23 19.12 -27.55 8.88
CA LYS A 23 18.03 -27.45 7.89
C LYS A 23 17.05 -26.32 8.22
N THR A 24 16.68 -26.14 9.47
CA THR A 24 15.79 -25.08 9.92
C THR A 24 16.42 -23.70 9.73
N VAL A 25 17.68 -23.55 10.11
CA VAL A 25 18.42 -22.29 9.96
C VAL A 25 18.61 -21.94 8.49
N LEU A 26 18.93 -22.92 7.65
CA LEU A 26 19.04 -22.71 6.19
C LEU A 26 17.70 -22.25 5.60
N GLY A 27 16.60 -22.94 5.91
CA GLY A 27 15.27 -22.55 5.48
C GLY A 27 14.85 -21.14 5.94
N LEU A 28 15.18 -20.76 7.17
CA LEU A 28 14.95 -19.42 7.68
C LEU A 28 15.81 -18.37 6.97
N THR A 29 17.04 -18.70 6.62
CA THR A 29 17.94 -17.80 5.87
C THR A 29 17.39 -17.54 4.47
N PHE A 30 16.90 -18.58 3.77
CA PHE A 30 16.26 -18.45 2.48
C PHE A 30 14.96 -17.65 2.58
N ALA A 31 14.11 -17.99 3.54
CA ALA A 31 12.86 -17.27 3.76
C ALA A 31 13.11 -15.77 4.06
N SER A 32 14.09 -15.47 4.90
CA SER A 32 14.46 -14.10 5.23
C SER A 32 14.94 -13.31 4.01
N ALA A 33 15.70 -13.95 3.12
CA ALA A 33 16.19 -13.30 1.90
C ALA A 33 15.07 -12.96 0.91
N VAL A 34 14.05 -13.82 0.80
CA VAL A 34 12.92 -13.61 -0.11
C VAL A 34 11.87 -12.68 0.53
N VAL A 35 11.50 -12.94 1.78
CA VAL A 35 10.46 -12.17 2.50
C VAL A 35 10.90 -10.73 2.72
N GLY A 36 12.20 -10.47 2.95
CA GLY A 36 12.72 -9.12 3.10
C GLY A 36 12.44 -8.25 1.88
N GLU A 37 12.67 -8.79 0.68
CA GLU A 37 12.40 -8.07 -0.58
C GLU A 37 10.90 -7.89 -0.84
N LEU A 38 10.11 -8.92 -0.55
CA LEU A 38 8.65 -8.85 -0.65
C LEU A 38 8.06 -7.84 0.34
N GLU A 39 8.66 -7.68 1.52
CA GLU A 39 8.23 -6.67 2.50
C GLU A 39 8.55 -5.25 2.02
N CYS A 40 9.70 -5.03 1.38
CA CYS A 40 10.02 -3.75 0.74
C CYS A 40 8.98 -3.38 -0.32
N LEU A 41 8.58 -4.34 -1.16
CA LEU A 41 7.51 -4.16 -2.14
C LEU A 41 6.18 -3.85 -1.44
N ASN A 42 5.81 -4.63 -0.44
CA ASN A 42 4.58 -4.45 0.33
C ASN A 42 4.48 -3.05 0.95
N ILE A 43 5.56 -2.57 1.56
CA ILE A 43 5.64 -1.21 2.10
C ILE A 43 5.46 -0.16 0.99
N SER A 44 6.06 -0.37 -0.18
CA SER A 44 5.90 0.53 -1.33
C SER A 44 4.45 0.56 -1.82
N LEU A 45 3.81 -0.60 -1.99
CA LEU A 45 2.42 -0.72 -2.44
C LEU A 45 1.41 -0.14 -1.44
N GLN A 46 1.79 -0.03 -0.18
CA GLN A 46 0.97 0.54 0.88
C GLN A 46 1.02 2.07 0.96
N LYS A 47 1.86 2.74 0.19
CA LYS A 47 1.92 4.21 0.18
C LYS A 47 0.65 4.80 -0.41
N LYS A 48 0.07 5.81 0.25
CA LYS A 48 -1.09 6.56 -0.25
C LYS A 48 -0.79 7.29 -1.57
N THR A 49 0.47 7.55 -1.85
CA THR A 49 0.94 8.26 -3.05
C THR A 49 1.24 7.33 -4.22
N GLN A 50 1.02 6.02 -4.07
CA GLN A 50 1.34 5.05 -5.11
C GLN A 50 0.45 5.27 -6.35
N THR A 51 1.08 5.29 -7.53
CA THR A 51 0.42 5.32 -8.83
C THR A 51 0.46 3.94 -9.49
N VAL A 52 -0.28 3.75 -10.58
CA VAL A 52 -0.28 2.46 -11.29
C VAL A 52 1.09 2.18 -11.91
N SER A 53 1.69 3.18 -12.54
CA SER A 53 3.04 3.06 -13.12
C SER A 53 4.08 2.79 -12.03
N GLY A 54 4.07 3.56 -10.94
CA GLY A 54 5.00 3.35 -9.82
C GLY A 54 4.83 2.00 -9.12
N MET A 55 3.62 1.44 -9.09
CA MET A 55 3.38 0.07 -8.63
C MET A 55 4.07 -0.93 -9.55
N GLN A 56 3.86 -0.81 -10.87
CA GLN A 56 4.45 -1.73 -11.84
C GLN A 56 5.97 -1.68 -11.79
N ASP A 57 6.55 -0.48 -11.77
CA ASP A 57 8.01 -0.29 -11.65
C ASP A 57 8.57 -0.94 -10.37
N ALA A 58 7.87 -0.79 -9.25
CA ALA A 58 8.28 -1.43 -7.99
C ALA A 58 8.20 -2.96 -8.07
N VAL A 59 7.16 -3.51 -8.69
CA VAL A 59 7.00 -4.95 -8.91
C VAL A 59 8.11 -5.47 -9.82
N ASP A 60 8.37 -4.80 -10.94
CA ASP A 60 9.38 -5.22 -11.92
C ASP A 60 10.80 -5.11 -11.33
N CYS A 61 11.05 -4.12 -10.48
CA CYS A 61 12.32 -3.99 -9.76
C CYS A 61 12.56 -5.20 -8.82
N VAL A 62 11.60 -5.53 -7.95
CA VAL A 62 11.73 -6.65 -7.02
C VAL A 62 11.76 -7.98 -7.76
N ARG A 63 10.94 -8.15 -8.80
CA ARG A 63 10.92 -9.31 -9.67
C ARG A 63 12.28 -9.56 -10.31
N SER A 64 12.86 -8.54 -10.96
CA SER A 64 14.16 -8.62 -11.60
C SER A 64 15.28 -8.93 -10.60
N TYR A 65 15.21 -8.35 -9.40
CA TYR A 65 16.17 -8.63 -8.34
C TYR A 65 16.10 -10.08 -7.87
N LEU A 66 14.91 -10.61 -7.61
CA LEU A 66 14.71 -12.00 -7.19
C LEU A 66 15.12 -13.00 -8.29
N GLN A 67 14.82 -12.68 -9.56
CA GLN A 67 15.30 -13.48 -10.70
C GLN A 67 16.83 -13.48 -10.79
N GLY A 68 17.47 -12.35 -10.53
CA GLY A 68 18.93 -12.23 -10.44
C GLY A 68 19.55 -13.08 -9.32
N LYS A 69 18.77 -13.47 -8.30
CA LYS A 69 19.22 -14.37 -7.23
C LYS A 69 19.11 -15.87 -7.60
N ARG A 70 18.51 -16.20 -8.73
CA ARG A 70 18.36 -17.58 -9.21
C ARG A 70 19.65 -18.09 -9.86
N ASN A 71 20.70 -18.22 -9.06
CA ASN A 71 22.00 -18.73 -9.48
C ASN A 71 22.74 -19.37 -8.29
N ASP A 72 23.69 -20.23 -8.61
CA ASP A 72 24.45 -21.00 -7.60
C ASP A 72 25.26 -20.08 -6.67
N LYS A 73 25.79 -18.98 -7.14
CA LYS A 73 26.54 -18.03 -6.33
C LYS A 73 25.68 -17.46 -5.20
N SER A 74 24.49 -16.97 -5.54
CA SER A 74 23.55 -16.44 -4.54
C SER A 74 23.09 -17.49 -3.55
N TYR A 75 22.91 -18.74 -4.00
CA TYR A 75 22.62 -19.86 -3.12
C TYR A 75 23.78 -20.13 -2.14
N LEU A 76 25.02 -20.19 -2.64
CA LEU A 76 26.21 -20.44 -1.83
C LEU A 76 26.42 -19.34 -0.77
N GLU A 77 26.24 -18.08 -1.13
CA GLU A 77 26.30 -16.96 -0.16
C GLU A 77 25.31 -17.13 1.00
N LEU A 78 24.07 -17.56 0.71
CA LEU A 78 23.06 -17.82 1.73
C LEU A 78 23.38 -19.08 2.55
N PHE A 79 23.94 -20.10 1.89
CA PHE A 79 24.37 -21.32 2.54
C PHE A 79 25.53 -21.07 3.52
N GLU A 80 26.56 -20.33 3.11
CA GLU A 80 27.67 -19.90 3.97
C GLU A 80 27.19 -19.08 5.16
N LYS A 81 26.24 -18.15 4.93
CA LYS A 81 25.61 -17.39 6.01
C LYS A 81 24.89 -18.30 7.00
N ALA A 82 24.14 -19.28 6.53
CA ALA A 82 23.46 -20.23 7.41
C ALA A 82 24.45 -21.11 8.18
N THR A 83 25.52 -21.57 7.54
CA THR A 83 26.60 -22.40 8.14
C THR A 83 27.34 -21.64 9.23
N SER A 84 27.52 -20.32 9.08
CA SER A 84 28.16 -19.49 10.12
C SER A 84 27.32 -19.38 11.39
N LEU A 85 26.02 -19.63 11.32
CA LEU A 85 25.08 -19.55 12.45
C LEU A 85 24.96 -20.91 13.20
N VAL A 86 25.29 -22.01 12.55
CA VAL A 86 25.16 -23.38 13.12
C VAL A 86 26.35 -24.24 12.76
N ASN A 87 27.01 -24.82 13.77
CA ASN A 87 28.24 -25.59 13.61
C ASN A 87 28.10 -26.95 12.88
N SER A 88 26.91 -27.33 12.47
CA SER A 88 26.62 -28.61 11.81
C SER A 88 25.49 -28.51 10.79
N ILE A 89 25.80 -27.96 9.61
CA ILE A 89 24.99 -28.26 8.43
C ILE A 89 25.76 -29.38 7.70
N GLU A 90 25.20 -30.60 7.69
CA GLU A 90 25.69 -31.62 6.78
C GLU A 90 25.55 -31.08 5.35
N LEU A 91 26.70 -30.95 4.69
CA LEU A 91 26.85 -30.51 3.30
C LEU A 91 26.26 -31.59 2.36
N VAL A 92 24.96 -31.74 2.35
CA VAL A 92 24.27 -32.47 1.31
C VAL A 92 23.50 -31.46 0.50
N ASP A 93 23.91 -31.27 -0.75
CA ASP A 93 23.42 -30.27 -1.73
C ASP A 93 22.05 -30.61 -2.40
N PRO A 94 20.96 -30.87 -1.66
CA PRO A 94 19.65 -30.97 -2.27
C PRO A 94 18.83 -29.69 -2.16
N TYR A 95 19.34 -28.66 -1.45
CA TYR A 95 18.50 -27.50 -1.10
C TYR A 95 18.55 -26.34 -2.10
N SER A 96 19.51 -26.34 -3.03
CA SER A 96 19.56 -25.36 -4.13
C SER A 96 18.31 -25.43 -5.01
N ALA A 97 17.88 -26.65 -5.35
CA ALA A 97 16.67 -26.86 -6.12
C ALA A 97 15.40 -26.39 -5.38
N GLU A 98 15.33 -26.53 -4.06
CA GLU A 98 14.21 -26.04 -3.25
C GLU A 98 14.20 -24.50 -3.22
N PHE A 99 15.36 -23.87 -3.06
CA PHE A 99 15.49 -22.41 -3.12
C PHE A 99 15.05 -21.86 -4.47
N PHE A 100 15.50 -22.45 -5.58
CA PHE A 100 15.09 -22.03 -6.91
C PHE A 100 13.59 -22.23 -7.15
N LYS A 101 12.99 -23.31 -6.65
CA LYS A 101 11.53 -23.52 -6.72
C LYS A 101 10.75 -22.41 -5.98
N VAL A 102 11.28 -21.92 -4.85
CA VAL A 102 10.64 -20.78 -4.14
C VAL A 102 10.69 -19.53 -5.01
N LEU A 103 11.82 -19.20 -5.63
CA LEU A 103 11.94 -18.07 -6.54
C LEU A 103 11.03 -18.21 -7.76
N ASP A 104 10.97 -19.40 -8.36
CA ASP A 104 10.07 -19.70 -9.48
C ASP A 104 8.58 -19.55 -9.09
N CYS A 105 8.22 -19.98 -7.87
CA CYS A 105 6.86 -19.80 -7.35
C CYS A 105 6.51 -18.32 -7.16
N VAL A 106 7.43 -17.52 -6.65
CA VAL A 106 7.23 -16.06 -6.51
C VAL A 106 7.06 -15.42 -7.89
N GLU A 107 7.85 -15.82 -8.88
CA GLU A 107 7.74 -15.34 -10.26
C GLU A 107 6.37 -15.63 -10.87
N VAL A 108 5.87 -16.85 -10.73
CA VAL A 108 4.53 -17.24 -11.19
C VAL A 108 3.46 -16.38 -10.52
N GLN A 109 3.57 -16.17 -9.20
CA GLN A 109 2.61 -15.35 -8.44
C GLN A 109 2.64 -13.87 -8.87
N PHE A 110 3.81 -13.33 -9.20
CA PHE A 110 3.91 -11.99 -9.78
C PHE A 110 3.23 -11.91 -11.14
N GLY A 111 3.46 -12.90 -12.01
CA GLY A 111 2.80 -12.98 -13.31
C GLY A 111 1.28 -13.04 -13.22
N GLU A 112 0.74 -13.84 -12.29
CA GLU A 112 -0.71 -13.97 -12.09
C GLU A 112 -1.36 -12.71 -11.51
N ARG A 113 -0.69 -12.04 -10.57
CA ARG A 113 -1.28 -10.91 -9.82
C ARG A 113 -1.10 -9.56 -10.47
N PHE A 114 0.04 -9.31 -11.13
CA PHE A 114 0.40 -8.00 -11.65
C PHE A 114 0.40 -7.90 -13.18
N ASN A 115 0.12 -8.97 -13.91
CA ASN A 115 0.03 -8.98 -15.37
C ASN A 115 -1.43 -8.98 -15.87
N GLN A 116 -2.34 -8.33 -15.15
CA GLN A 116 -3.75 -8.25 -15.53
C GLN A 116 -3.97 -7.17 -16.61
N ASP A 117 -4.85 -7.45 -17.57
CA ASP A 117 -5.15 -6.50 -18.66
C ASP A 117 -5.77 -5.18 -18.16
N SER A 118 -6.48 -5.24 -17.04
CA SER A 118 -6.99 -4.03 -16.35
C SER A 118 -5.87 -3.12 -15.88
N LEU A 119 -4.80 -3.67 -15.31
CA LEU A 119 -3.64 -2.89 -14.87
C LEU A 119 -2.88 -2.30 -16.05
N LYS A 120 -2.68 -3.06 -17.12
CA LYS A 120 -2.08 -2.55 -18.36
C LYS A 120 -2.89 -1.42 -18.98
N SER A 121 -4.21 -1.54 -18.97
CA SER A 121 -5.10 -0.49 -19.47
C SER A 121 -4.98 0.79 -18.65
N LEU A 122 -4.90 0.69 -17.32
CA LEU A 122 -4.72 1.83 -16.44
C LEU A 122 -3.34 2.46 -16.59
N GLN A 123 -2.29 1.65 -16.72
CA GLN A 123 -0.93 2.13 -16.98
C GLN A 123 -0.86 2.87 -18.33
N SER A 124 -1.48 2.32 -19.37
CA SER A 124 -1.60 3.00 -20.66
C SER A 124 -2.33 4.35 -20.54
N LEU A 125 -3.38 4.40 -19.72
CA LEU A 125 -4.11 5.62 -19.46
C LEU A 125 -3.26 6.64 -18.69
N GLU A 126 -2.53 6.23 -17.66
CA GLU A 126 -1.61 7.10 -16.92
C GLU A 126 -0.49 7.63 -17.82
N ASN A 127 0.06 6.79 -18.71
CA ASN A 127 1.06 7.21 -19.69
C ASN A 127 0.53 8.28 -20.66
N VAL A 128 -0.74 8.22 -21.06
CA VAL A 128 -1.39 9.29 -21.86
C VAL A 128 -1.35 10.61 -21.09
N LEU A 129 -1.68 10.60 -19.80
CA LEU A 129 -1.60 11.81 -18.98
C LEU A 129 -0.16 12.34 -18.88
N LEU A 130 0.83 11.46 -18.73
CA LEU A 130 2.22 11.86 -18.50
C LEU A 130 2.95 12.29 -19.79
N THR A 131 2.60 11.71 -20.93
CA THR A 131 3.26 11.98 -22.21
C THR A 131 2.53 12.99 -23.08
N GLY A 132 1.25 13.21 -22.85
CA GLY A 132 0.39 14.01 -23.71
C GLY A 132 -0.02 13.31 -25.02
N LEU A 133 0.36 12.04 -25.20
CA LEU A 133 0.08 11.28 -26.44
C LEU A 133 -1.16 10.41 -26.24
N LEU A 134 -2.24 10.77 -26.96
CA LEU A 134 -3.50 10.02 -26.91
C LEU A 134 -3.35 8.62 -27.53
N THR A 135 -3.83 7.63 -26.81
CA THR A 135 -3.95 6.24 -27.26
C THR A 135 -5.41 5.79 -27.23
N ASP A 136 -5.71 4.62 -27.79
CA ASP A 136 -7.07 4.05 -27.80
C ASP A 136 -7.57 3.63 -26.41
N SER A 137 -6.70 3.69 -25.41
CA SER A 137 -7.08 3.43 -24.02
C SER A 137 -8.10 4.45 -23.48
N VAL A 138 -8.09 5.67 -24.01
CA VAL A 138 -9.02 6.75 -23.67
C VAL A 138 -10.46 6.41 -24.09
N ASP A 139 -10.64 5.72 -25.21
CA ASP A 139 -11.96 5.40 -25.78
C ASP A 139 -12.76 4.39 -24.94
N LYS A 140 -12.10 3.74 -23.97
CA LYS A 140 -12.76 2.84 -23.03
C LYS A 140 -13.57 3.56 -21.96
N TYR A 141 -13.38 4.86 -21.81
CA TYR A 141 -14.00 5.69 -20.78
C TYR A 141 -14.97 6.69 -21.41
N PRO A 142 -16.29 6.46 -21.35
CA PRO A 142 -17.29 7.30 -22.00
C PRO A 142 -17.34 8.72 -21.43
N GLU A 143 -16.78 8.94 -20.23
CA GLU A 143 -16.67 10.27 -19.61
C GLU A 143 -15.61 11.15 -20.27
N LEU A 144 -14.69 10.56 -21.07
CA LEU A 144 -13.61 11.28 -21.73
C LEU A 144 -13.97 11.61 -23.19
N HIS A 145 -14.01 12.87 -23.49
CA HIS A 145 -14.22 13.35 -24.86
C HIS A 145 -12.88 13.48 -25.58
N ARG A 146 -12.54 12.45 -26.38
CA ARG A 146 -11.25 12.37 -27.10
C ARG A 146 -10.91 13.65 -27.87
N GLY A 147 -11.89 14.26 -28.57
CA GLY A 147 -11.68 15.47 -29.36
C GLY A 147 -11.25 16.68 -28.51
N THR A 148 -11.92 16.87 -27.37
CA THR A 148 -11.59 17.96 -26.43
C THR A 148 -10.27 17.69 -25.73
N LEU A 149 -10.05 16.45 -25.30
CA LEU A 149 -8.82 16.05 -24.63
C LEU A 149 -7.59 16.19 -25.54
N ALA A 150 -7.75 15.95 -26.86
CA ALA A 150 -6.69 16.13 -27.86
C ALA A 150 -6.18 17.58 -27.95
N VAL A 151 -7.03 18.55 -27.60
CA VAL A 151 -6.65 19.97 -27.57
C VAL A 151 -6.12 20.37 -26.19
N GLN A 152 -6.79 19.93 -25.13
CA GLN A 152 -6.48 20.37 -23.77
C GLN A 152 -5.18 19.75 -23.24
N LEU A 153 -4.89 18.50 -23.55
CA LEU A 153 -3.74 17.78 -23.01
C LEU A 153 -2.39 18.35 -23.47
N PRO A 154 -2.16 18.65 -24.77
CA PRO A 154 -0.95 19.36 -25.21
C PRO A 154 -0.80 20.76 -24.60
N LEU A 155 -1.90 21.51 -24.47
CA LEU A 155 -1.92 22.81 -23.81
C LEU A 155 -1.53 22.71 -22.33
N PHE A 156 -2.02 21.69 -21.63
CA PHE A 156 -1.65 21.42 -20.26
C PHE A 156 -0.15 21.11 -20.13
N HIS A 157 0.34 20.22 -20.99
CA HIS A 157 1.76 19.83 -21.00
C HIS A 157 2.73 20.95 -21.37
N GLN A 158 2.30 21.88 -22.23
CA GLN A 158 3.13 23.04 -22.60
C GLN A 158 3.46 23.91 -21.39
N LYS A 159 2.55 24.00 -20.43
CA LYS A 159 2.67 24.88 -19.26
C LYS A 159 3.08 24.14 -17.99
N PHE A 160 2.68 22.90 -17.84
CA PHE A 160 2.84 22.13 -16.62
C PHE A 160 3.51 20.78 -16.92
N SER A 161 4.64 20.51 -16.28
CA SER A 161 5.27 19.20 -16.29
C SER A 161 4.86 18.45 -15.04
N CYS A 162 4.20 17.32 -15.18
CA CYS A 162 3.75 16.47 -14.07
C CYS A 162 4.38 15.09 -14.20
N SER A 163 4.88 14.55 -13.10
CA SER A 163 5.47 13.21 -13.01
C SER A 163 4.47 12.15 -12.53
N SER A 164 3.26 12.57 -12.13
CA SER A 164 2.22 11.67 -11.65
C SER A 164 0.82 12.28 -11.78
N SER A 165 -0.21 11.42 -11.80
CA SER A 165 -1.61 11.84 -11.78
C SER A 165 -1.96 12.67 -10.53
N ARG A 166 -1.30 12.42 -9.41
CA ARG A 166 -1.48 13.19 -8.17
C ARG A 166 -0.93 14.61 -8.30
N GLU A 167 0.26 14.76 -8.87
CA GLU A 167 0.86 16.08 -9.12
C GLU A 167 0.00 16.89 -10.08
N ALA A 168 -0.51 16.27 -11.15
CA ALA A 168 -1.48 16.91 -12.05
C ALA A 168 -2.73 17.39 -11.31
N ALA A 169 -3.23 16.61 -10.35
CA ALA A 169 -4.37 17.05 -9.53
C ALA A 169 -4.05 18.24 -8.61
N GLU A 170 -2.85 18.29 -8.06
CA GLU A 170 -2.40 19.43 -7.23
C GLU A 170 -2.26 20.70 -8.07
N VAL A 171 -1.68 20.58 -9.26
CA VAL A 171 -1.59 21.67 -10.23
C VAL A 171 -2.99 22.20 -10.57
N LEU A 172 -3.93 21.31 -10.93
CA LEU A 172 -5.31 21.70 -11.26
C LEU A 172 -6.04 22.37 -10.08
N ARG A 173 -5.82 21.90 -8.85
CA ARG A 173 -6.41 22.49 -7.63
C ARG A 173 -5.86 23.89 -7.34
N GLY A 174 -4.59 24.13 -7.66
CA GLY A 174 -3.94 25.44 -7.47
C GLY A 174 -4.32 26.47 -8.52
N MET A 175 -5.03 26.09 -9.61
CA MET A 175 -5.41 27.01 -10.66
C MET A 175 -6.63 27.87 -10.25
N PRO A 176 -6.68 29.16 -10.70
CA PRO A 176 -7.92 29.94 -10.68
C PRO A 176 -9.04 29.19 -11.42
N VAL A 177 -10.29 29.38 -10.98
CA VAL A 177 -11.47 28.67 -11.50
C VAL A 177 -11.63 28.86 -12.99
N GLU A 178 -11.36 30.07 -13.47
CA GLU A 178 -11.49 30.47 -14.88
C GLU A 178 -10.48 29.72 -15.77
N VAL A 179 -9.24 29.58 -15.28
CA VAL A 179 -8.17 28.87 -16.00
C VAL A 179 -8.40 27.35 -15.94
N ARG A 180 -8.86 26.86 -14.79
CA ARG A 180 -9.18 25.46 -14.59
C ARG A 180 -10.29 24.97 -15.53
N GLY A 181 -11.26 25.84 -15.85
CA GLY A 181 -12.32 25.54 -16.82
C GLY A 181 -11.80 25.25 -18.25
N LEU A 182 -10.58 25.70 -18.61
CA LEU A 182 -9.94 25.36 -19.88
C LEU A 182 -9.45 23.90 -19.93
N PHE A 183 -9.36 23.23 -18.78
CA PHE A 183 -8.81 21.88 -18.63
C PHE A 183 -9.84 20.91 -18.01
N ASP A 184 -11.13 21.13 -18.31
CA ASP A 184 -12.22 20.32 -17.74
C ASP A 184 -12.07 18.84 -18.05
N GLN A 185 -11.68 18.47 -19.27
CA GLN A 185 -11.45 17.08 -19.66
C GLN A 185 -10.16 16.50 -19.07
N VAL A 186 -9.12 17.30 -18.91
CA VAL A 186 -7.91 16.88 -18.18
C VAL A 186 -8.25 16.63 -16.71
N GLU A 187 -9.12 17.47 -16.12
CA GLU A 187 -9.59 17.24 -14.74
C GLU A 187 -10.40 15.94 -14.61
N VAL A 188 -11.34 15.66 -15.52
CA VAL A 188 -12.07 14.39 -15.55
C VAL A 188 -11.10 13.22 -15.67
N PHE A 189 -10.12 13.33 -16.54
CA PHE A 189 -9.09 12.33 -16.77
C PHE A 189 -8.28 12.03 -15.50
N VAL A 190 -7.78 13.06 -14.85
CA VAL A 190 -7.06 12.93 -13.58
C VAL A 190 -7.94 12.32 -12.49
N ARG A 191 -9.22 12.68 -12.42
CA ARG A 191 -10.17 12.08 -11.46
C ARG A 191 -10.35 10.59 -11.70
N ILE A 192 -10.47 10.13 -12.94
CA ILE A 192 -10.56 8.71 -13.28
C ILE A 192 -9.34 7.97 -12.75
N LEU A 193 -8.13 8.47 -13.01
CA LEU A 193 -6.89 7.86 -12.54
C LEU A 193 -6.79 7.80 -11.02
N LEU A 194 -7.28 8.83 -10.31
CA LEU A 194 -7.22 8.90 -8.84
C LEU A 194 -8.29 8.08 -8.13
N VAL A 195 -9.42 7.77 -8.80
CA VAL A 195 -10.51 6.96 -8.22
C VAL A 195 -10.16 5.47 -8.24
N VAL A 196 -9.34 5.04 -9.20
CA VAL A 196 -8.96 3.63 -9.28
C VAL A 196 -7.92 3.32 -8.20
N PRO A 197 -8.25 2.45 -7.23
CA PRO A 197 -7.30 2.08 -6.20
C PRO A 197 -6.22 1.18 -6.80
N VAL A 198 -4.96 1.59 -6.66
CA VAL A 198 -3.79 0.80 -7.09
C VAL A 198 -3.66 -0.48 -6.26
N SER A 199 -4.13 -0.46 -5.01
CA SER A 199 -4.13 -1.61 -4.11
C SER A 199 -5.29 -1.58 -3.14
N SER A 200 -5.69 -2.75 -2.61
CA SER A 200 -6.71 -2.88 -1.55
C SER A 200 -6.22 -2.41 -0.17
N CYS A 201 -4.96 -2.04 -0.04
CA CYS A 201 -4.32 -1.76 1.25
C CYS A 201 -5.00 -0.64 2.05
N GLU A 202 -5.53 0.39 1.40
CA GLU A 202 -6.31 1.45 2.07
C GLU A 202 -7.63 0.90 2.64
N ALA A 203 -8.33 0.06 1.87
CA ALA A 203 -9.55 -0.61 2.34
C ALA A 203 -9.25 -1.55 3.51
N GLU A 204 -8.18 -2.34 3.42
CA GLU A 204 -7.74 -3.26 4.49
C GLU A 204 -7.35 -2.51 5.77
N ARG A 205 -6.67 -1.38 5.67
CA ARG A 205 -6.38 -0.50 6.81
C ARG A 205 -7.66 0.05 7.44
N SER A 206 -8.62 0.45 6.62
CA SER A 206 -9.92 0.93 7.08
C SER A 206 -10.70 -0.17 7.82
N PHE A 207 -10.69 -1.40 7.30
CA PHE A 207 -11.28 -2.56 7.98
C PHE A 207 -10.54 -2.92 9.27
N SER A 208 -9.21 -2.85 9.29
CA SER A 208 -8.42 -3.06 10.50
C SER A 208 -8.70 -1.99 11.55
N ALA A 209 -8.87 -0.73 11.16
CA ALA A 209 -9.28 0.35 12.03
C ALA A 209 -10.70 0.13 12.56
N LEU A 210 -11.64 -0.24 11.70
CA LEU A 210 -13.01 -0.58 12.06
C LEU A 210 -13.07 -1.70 13.10
N ARG A 211 -12.28 -2.76 12.93
CA ARG A 211 -12.18 -3.88 13.88
C ARG A 211 -11.70 -3.43 15.26
N ARG A 212 -10.76 -2.48 15.32
CA ARG A 212 -10.28 -1.88 16.58
C ARG A 212 -11.31 -0.97 17.24
N LEU A 213 -12.08 -0.22 16.44
CA LEU A 213 -13.16 0.65 16.94
C LEU A 213 -14.37 -0.15 17.42
N LYS A 214 -14.74 -1.20 16.67
CA LYS A 214 -15.87 -2.09 17.01
C LYS A 214 -15.38 -3.30 17.81
N THR A 215 -14.88 -3.06 19.01
CA THR A 215 -14.55 -4.13 19.96
C THR A 215 -15.83 -4.66 20.63
N TRP A 216 -15.74 -5.86 21.24
CA TRP A 216 -16.85 -6.44 21.99
C TRP A 216 -17.36 -5.52 23.13
N LEU A 217 -16.47 -4.71 23.74
CA LEU A 217 -16.82 -3.70 24.74
C LEU A 217 -17.67 -2.54 24.19
N ARG A 218 -17.70 -2.38 22.86
CA ARG A 218 -18.45 -1.33 22.15
C ARG A 218 -19.51 -1.91 21.21
N ALA A 219 -19.96 -3.14 21.46
CA ALA A 219 -20.93 -3.83 20.62
C ALA A 219 -22.29 -3.11 20.54
N THR A 220 -22.65 -2.34 21.58
CA THR A 220 -23.90 -1.57 21.67
C THR A 220 -23.84 -0.20 20.99
N MET A 221 -22.73 0.15 20.33
CA MET A 221 -22.59 1.44 19.64
C MET A 221 -23.53 1.51 18.44
N GLY A 222 -24.35 2.57 18.40
CA GLY A 222 -25.22 2.85 17.24
C GLY A 222 -24.42 3.13 15.97
N GLN A 223 -25.04 2.87 14.82
CA GLN A 223 -24.38 2.97 13.50
C GLN A 223 -23.83 4.38 13.22
N ASP A 224 -24.60 5.43 13.54
CA ASP A 224 -24.20 6.82 13.28
C ASP A 224 -22.95 7.21 14.07
N ARG A 225 -22.87 6.78 15.33
CA ARG A 225 -21.69 7.01 16.16
C ARG A 225 -20.48 6.24 15.64
N LEU A 226 -20.68 5.01 15.17
CA LEU A 226 -19.63 4.21 14.56
C LEU A 226 -19.11 4.88 13.30
N ASN A 227 -20.01 5.33 12.40
CA ASN A 227 -19.64 6.03 11.17
C ASN A 227 -18.81 7.31 11.47
N SER A 228 -19.26 8.11 12.43
CA SER A 228 -18.54 9.32 12.85
C SER A 228 -17.13 9.01 13.35
N LEU A 229 -16.98 7.97 14.18
CA LEU A 229 -15.68 7.55 14.69
C LEU A 229 -14.76 7.00 13.59
N VAL A 230 -15.32 6.27 12.62
CA VAL A 230 -14.57 5.76 11.46
C VAL A 230 -14.06 6.93 10.62
N VAL A 231 -14.91 7.90 10.29
CA VAL A 231 -14.52 9.12 9.55
C VAL A 231 -13.42 9.87 10.28
N CYS A 232 -13.56 10.08 11.60
CA CYS A 232 -12.51 10.71 12.40
C CYS A 232 -11.18 9.92 12.37
N ASN A 233 -11.24 8.60 12.43
CA ASN A 233 -10.04 7.76 12.41
C ASN A 233 -9.33 7.76 11.06
N VAL A 234 -10.10 7.73 9.96
CA VAL A 234 -9.57 7.73 8.58
C VAL A 234 -8.95 9.08 8.21
N HIS A 235 -9.55 10.18 8.69
CA HIS A 235 -9.14 11.55 8.39
C HIS A 235 -8.46 12.25 9.57
N LYS A 236 -7.63 11.52 10.30
CA LYS A 236 -6.94 12.02 11.48
C LYS A 236 -6.11 13.29 11.21
N ASP A 237 -5.41 13.31 10.10
CA ASP A 237 -4.66 14.47 9.60
C ASP A 237 -5.50 15.73 9.42
N LYS A 238 -6.77 15.59 9.05
CA LYS A 238 -7.73 16.71 8.99
C LYS A 238 -8.22 17.13 10.35
N LEU A 239 -8.41 16.16 11.27
CA LEU A 239 -8.81 16.45 12.64
C LEU A 239 -7.76 17.27 13.39
N ASP A 240 -6.48 16.95 13.19
CA ASP A 240 -5.37 17.65 13.83
C ASP A 240 -5.30 19.15 13.43
N ASN A 241 -5.92 19.51 12.31
CA ASN A 241 -6.03 20.90 11.83
C ASN A 241 -7.29 21.64 12.30
N LEU A 242 -8.21 20.98 13.01
CA LEU A 242 -9.44 21.59 13.51
C LEU A 242 -9.16 22.42 14.78
N LYS A 243 -9.78 23.58 14.84
CA LYS A 243 -9.74 24.42 16.06
C LYS A 243 -10.69 23.84 17.11
N ILE A 244 -10.12 23.25 18.13
CA ILE A 244 -10.88 22.56 19.21
C ILE A 244 -11.87 23.52 19.88
N ASN A 245 -11.49 24.79 20.09
CA ASN A 245 -12.37 25.80 20.69
C ASN A 245 -13.67 25.98 19.91
N ASN A 246 -13.62 25.99 18.58
CA ASN A 246 -14.84 26.10 17.75
C ASN A 246 -15.78 24.93 17.96
N ILE A 247 -15.22 23.71 18.02
CA ILE A 247 -16.00 22.48 18.26
C ILE A 247 -16.63 22.52 19.66
N CYS A 248 -15.87 22.97 20.67
CA CYS A 248 -16.37 23.13 22.02
C CYS A 248 -17.51 24.18 22.09
N GLN A 249 -17.36 25.30 21.39
CA GLN A 249 -18.41 26.32 21.30
C GLN A 249 -19.69 25.78 20.66
N GLU A 250 -19.58 25.08 19.53
CA GLU A 250 -20.72 24.46 18.85
C GLU A 250 -21.39 23.39 19.71
N PHE A 251 -20.62 22.60 20.48
CA PHE A 251 -21.16 21.58 21.37
C PHE A 251 -21.89 22.18 22.58
N VAL A 252 -21.33 23.23 23.18
CA VAL A 252 -21.86 23.83 24.42
C VAL A 252 -22.98 24.82 24.12
N GLY A 253 -22.86 25.59 23.02
CA GLY A 253 -23.76 26.72 22.71
C GLY A 253 -25.26 26.40 22.70
N PRO A 254 -25.71 25.26 22.12
CA PRO A 254 -27.13 24.95 22.02
C PRO A 254 -27.86 24.54 23.32
N SER A 255 -27.12 24.28 24.42
CA SER A 255 -27.68 23.72 25.63
C SER A 255 -27.21 24.44 26.90
N ASP A 256 -28.15 24.99 27.66
CA ASP A 256 -27.85 25.65 28.95
C ASP A 256 -27.27 24.67 29.98
N THR A 257 -27.71 23.41 29.97
CA THR A 257 -27.12 22.36 30.81
C THR A 257 -25.66 22.12 30.49
N ARG A 258 -25.31 22.14 29.20
CA ARG A 258 -23.88 21.99 28.77
C ARG A 258 -23.09 23.24 29.17
N LYS A 259 -23.64 24.44 29.01
CA LYS A 259 -22.98 25.69 29.44
C LYS A 259 -22.72 25.68 30.95
N TYR A 260 -23.69 25.21 31.75
CA TYR A 260 -23.54 25.06 33.18
C TYR A 260 -22.45 24.05 33.56
N THR A 261 -22.38 22.93 32.83
CA THR A 261 -21.47 21.83 33.13
C THR A 261 -20.02 22.10 32.62
N PHE A 262 -19.89 22.67 31.45
CA PHE A 262 -18.59 22.79 30.75
C PHE A 262 -18.05 24.24 30.64
N GLY A 263 -18.86 25.24 31.07
CA GLY A 263 -18.51 26.64 30.92
C GLY A 263 -18.69 27.17 29.49
N THR A 264 -18.19 28.35 29.24
CA THR A 264 -18.19 28.99 27.91
C THR A 264 -16.77 28.96 27.32
N PHE A 265 -16.66 28.53 26.09
CA PHE A 265 -15.41 28.56 25.34
C PHE A 265 -15.34 29.84 24.50
N VAL A 266 -14.24 30.58 24.60
CA VAL A 266 -13.97 31.84 23.89
C VAL A 266 -12.90 31.63 22.83
#